data_6005fcdb6e582fbf922f003a316b5ea8
#
_entry.id   6005fcdb6e582fbf922f003a316b5ea8
#
_cell.length_a   1.000
_cell.length_b   1.000
_cell.length_c   1.000
_cell.angle_alpha   90.00
_cell.angle_beta   90.00
_cell.angle_gamma   90.00
#
_symmetry.space_group_name_H-M   'P 1'
#
loop_
_entity.id
_entity.type
_entity.pdbx_description
1 polymer ?
#
loop_
_entity_poly.entity_id
_entity_poly.type
_entity_poly.pdbx_seq_one_letter_code
_entity_poly.pdbx_strand_id
1 'polypeptide(L)'
;NLIDIMDKTQYKDVYVFVEQRDGQVQKVAIELLGKARELADSLNEKVVAVLLGYEIADKAQELIAYGADVVLCADSKELVQYVTEPYAQAITQVVHERKPSIVLIGATTIGRDLGPRLSARLETGLTADCTGLDISDDRDLLMTRPAFGGNLMATIVCKDHRPQMSTVRPGVMRAKEKDENRQGTVEMLNINFDKSKFKVKVLETVKEQKNKIDITEAKVLVSGGRGVGNAEGFAALEKLAGTLKAEVSSSRAMVDAGIMPHDRQVGQTGKTVRPNLYFAMGISGAIQHLAGMEESDFIIAVNKDKYAPIFNVADLGIVGDVKKVVPLLTERLAALTKK
;
A
#
# COMPACT_ATOMS: atom_id res chain seq x y z
N ASN A 1 21.67 0.54 -36.95
CA ASN A 1 21.25 0.98 -35.62
C ASN A 1 21.78 -0.03 -34.63
N LEU A 2 22.97 0.22 -34.06
CA LEU A 2 23.43 -0.45 -32.85
C LEU A 2 22.47 -0.04 -31.73
N ILE A 3 21.63 -0.96 -31.30
CA ILE A 3 20.88 -0.82 -30.06
C ILE A 3 21.98 -0.79 -29.01
N ASP A 4 22.17 0.35 -28.35
CA ASP A 4 23.07 0.46 -27.20
C ASP A 4 22.54 -0.52 -26.13
N ILE A 5 23.19 -1.68 -26.05
CA ILE A 5 22.83 -2.70 -25.06
C ILE A 5 23.27 -2.15 -23.71
N MET A 6 22.32 -1.79 -22.87
CA MET A 6 22.57 -1.27 -21.53
C MET A 6 23.48 -2.24 -20.75
N ASP A 7 24.58 -1.75 -20.22
CA ASP A 7 25.43 -2.56 -19.32
C ASP A 7 24.77 -2.68 -17.93
N LYS A 8 24.02 -3.75 -17.76
CA LYS A 8 23.27 -4.04 -16.53
C LYS A 8 24.18 -4.29 -15.32
N THR A 9 25.45 -4.60 -15.52
CA THR A 9 26.38 -4.89 -14.43
C THR A 9 26.74 -3.66 -13.59
N GLN A 10 26.47 -2.46 -14.14
CA GLN A 10 26.66 -1.21 -13.43
C GLN A 10 25.51 -0.88 -12.47
N TYR A 11 24.37 -1.59 -12.58
CA TYR A 11 23.16 -1.36 -11.80
C TYR A 11 23.09 -2.38 -10.66
N LYS A 12 22.92 -1.87 -9.44
CA LYS A 12 22.83 -2.68 -8.23
C LYS A 12 22.00 -2.01 -7.17
N ASP A 13 21.64 -2.78 -6.15
CA ASP A 13 20.87 -2.38 -4.98
C ASP A 13 19.37 -2.18 -5.25
N VAL A 14 18.60 -2.45 -4.24
CA VAL A 14 17.13 -2.33 -4.25
C VAL A 14 16.74 -1.03 -3.59
N TYR A 15 16.17 -0.13 -4.35
CA TYR A 15 15.75 1.20 -3.91
C TYR A 15 14.26 1.21 -3.60
N VAL A 16 13.89 1.87 -2.52
CA VAL A 16 12.52 2.10 -2.11
C VAL A 16 12.26 3.60 -2.07
N PHE A 17 11.29 4.08 -2.84
CA PHE A 17 10.74 5.42 -2.64
C PHE A 17 9.95 5.44 -1.33
N VAL A 18 10.41 6.22 -0.36
CA VAL A 18 9.75 6.37 0.94
C VAL A 18 8.65 7.42 0.81
N GLU A 19 7.41 6.95 0.62
CA GLU A 19 6.28 7.88 0.64
C GLU A 19 6.10 8.44 2.06
N GLN A 20 6.02 9.75 2.14
CA GLN A 20 5.64 10.47 3.35
C GLN A 20 4.54 11.49 3.03
N ARG A 21 3.75 11.84 4.02
CA ARG A 21 2.75 12.91 3.95
C ARG A 21 2.85 13.74 5.21
N ASP A 22 3.02 15.04 5.05
CA ASP A 22 3.16 15.97 6.18
C ASP A 22 4.23 15.55 7.20
N GLY A 23 5.35 15.04 6.71
CA GLY A 23 6.46 14.56 7.54
C GLY A 23 6.23 13.20 8.21
N GLN A 24 5.15 12.49 7.87
CA GLN A 24 4.87 11.14 8.38
C GLN A 24 5.12 10.09 7.31
N VAL A 25 6.03 9.15 7.59
CA VAL A 25 6.30 8.00 6.73
C VAL A 25 5.04 7.14 6.63
N GLN A 26 4.65 6.79 5.43
CA GLN A 26 3.45 5.98 5.19
C GLN A 26 3.74 4.49 5.38
N LYS A 27 2.75 3.75 5.86
CA LYS A 27 2.85 2.32 6.13
C LYS A 27 3.38 1.52 4.93
N VAL A 28 2.93 1.86 3.71
CA VAL A 28 3.37 1.21 2.49
C VAL A 28 4.89 1.29 2.28
N ALA A 29 5.53 2.40 2.67
CA ALA A 29 6.99 2.52 2.58
C ALA A 29 7.70 1.53 3.51
N ILE A 30 7.19 1.35 4.73
CA ILE A 30 7.71 0.38 5.69
C ILE A 30 7.51 -1.07 5.20
N GLU A 31 6.34 -1.38 4.64
CA GLU A 31 6.06 -2.67 4.00
C GLU A 31 7.06 -2.96 2.87
N LEU A 32 7.33 -1.95 2.03
CA LEU A 32 8.27 -2.07 0.92
C LEU A 32 9.72 -2.24 1.38
N LEU A 33 10.15 -1.61 2.48
CA LEU A 33 11.47 -1.85 3.05
C LEU A 33 11.62 -3.31 3.48
N GLY A 34 10.58 -3.90 4.07
CA GLY A 34 10.56 -5.33 4.41
C GLY A 34 10.75 -6.21 3.18
N LYS A 35 10.01 -5.96 2.11
CA LYS A 35 10.12 -6.73 0.85
C LYS A 35 11.44 -6.47 0.14
N ALA A 36 11.90 -5.21 0.11
CA ALA A 36 13.20 -4.86 -0.47
C ALA A 36 14.35 -5.60 0.21
N ARG A 37 14.27 -5.82 1.54
CA ARG A 37 15.27 -6.60 2.27
C ARG A 37 15.31 -8.06 1.82
N GLU A 38 14.17 -8.69 1.58
CA GLU A 38 14.10 -10.05 1.06
C GLU A 38 14.73 -10.15 -0.35
N LEU A 39 14.38 -9.21 -1.24
CA LEU A 39 14.91 -9.16 -2.60
C LEU A 39 16.42 -8.89 -2.61
N ALA A 40 16.88 -7.94 -1.80
CA ALA A 40 18.28 -7.57 -1.70
C ALA A 40 19.13 -8.71 -1.10
N ASP A 41 18.59 -9.44 -0.11
CA ASP A 41 19.27 -10.62 0.45
C ASP A 41 19.44 -11.71 -0.61
N SER A 42 18.43 -11.96 -1.46
CA SER A 42 18.50 -12.91 -2.57
C SER A 42 19.54 -12.49 -3.62
N LEU A 43 19.74 -11.18 -3.79
CA LEU A 43 20.72 -10.63 -4.73
C LEU A 43 22.11 -10.41 -4.11
N ASN A 44 22.26 -10.55 -2.80
CA ASN A 44 23.43 -10.12 -2.03
C ASN A 44 23.76 -8.64 -2.28
N GLU A 45 22.74 -7.79 -2.22
CA GLU A 45 22.77 -6.36 -2.46
C GLU A 45 22.22 -5.58 -1.26
N LYS A 46 22.25 -4.24 -1.32
CA LYS A 46 21.77 -3.35 -0.27
C LYS A 46 20.32 -2.91 -0.51
N VAL A 47 19.65 -2.56 0.57
CA VAL A 47 18.40 -1.80 0.56
C VAL A 47 18.71 -0.33 0.75
N VAL A 48 18.28 0.50 -0.20
CA VAL A 48 18.45 1.95 -0.17
C VAL A 48 17.09 2.62 -0.10
N ALA A 49 16.84 3.34 0.98
CA ALA A 49 15.64 4.15 1.14
C ALA A 49 15.86 5.55 0.56
N VAL A 50 14.99 5.99 -0.34
CA VAL A 50 15.00 7.36 -0.89
C VAL A 50 13.94 8.18 -0.17
N LEU A 51 14.39 9.03 0.75
CA LEU A 51 13.55 9.88 1.59
C LEU A 51 13.57 11.31 1.07
N LEU A 52 12.44 11.79 0.58
CA LEU A 52 12.28 13.13 0.02
C LEU A 52 11.27 13.93 0.85
N GLY A 53 11.61 15.14 1.22
CA GLY A 53 10.73 16.01 1.99
C GLY A 53 11.37 17.33 2.37
N TYR A 54 10.78 17.97 3.38
CA TYR A 54 11.32 19.14 4.02
C TYR A 54 11.22 18.97 5.54
N GLU A 55 12.33 19.26 6.24
CA GLU A 55 12.46 18.96 7.68
C GLU A 55 12.16 17.49 8.01
N ILE A 56 12.70 16.57 7.18
CA ILE A 56 12.35 15.14 7.17
C ILE A 56 13.51 14.23 7.63
N ALA A 57 14.71 14.78 7.79
CA ALA A 57 15.91 13.99 8.06
C ALA A 57 15.85 13.18 9.36
N ASP A 58 15.03 13.59 10.34
CA ASP A 58 14.79 12.87 11.60
C ASP A 58 14.16 11.48 11.40
N LYS A 59 13.51 11.23 10.25
CA LYS A 59 12.90 9.94 9.92
C LYS A 59 13.89 8.89 9.41
N ALA A 60 15.12 9.29 9.10
CA ALA A 60 16.09 8.38 8.49
C ALA A 60 16.42 7.17 9.38
N GLN A 61 16.57 7.37 10.69
CA GLN A 61 16.88 6.29 11.63
C GLN A 61 15.74 5.26 11.74
N GLU A 62 14.49 5.69 11.63
CA GLU A 62 13.35 4.80 11.59
C GLU A 62 13.40 3.87 10.38
N LEU A 63 13.78 4.38 9.20
CA LEU A 63 13.91 3.59 7.97
C LEU A 63 15.03 2.54 8.07
N ILE A 64 16.13 2.89 8.72
CA ILE A 64 17.21 1.93 9.02
C ILE A 64 16.68 0.81 9.91
N ALA A 65 15.96 1.15 10.98
CA ALA A 65 15.38 0.19 11.90
C ALA A 65 14.41 -0.80 11.22
N TYR A 66 13.79 -0.40 10.10
CA TYR A 66 12.92 -1.26 9.29
C TYR A 66 13.63 -1.96 8.12
N GLY A 67 14.94 -1.88 8.00
CA GLY A 67 15.70 -2.72 7.09
C GLY A 67 16.53 -2.02 6.02
N ALA A 68 16.52 -0.68 5.96
CA ALA A 68 17.42 0.05 5.07
C ALA A 68 18.88 -0.05 5.52
N ASP A 69 19.80 -0.27 4.57
CA ASP A 69 21.25 -0.19 4.81
C ASP A 69 21.74 1.24 4.59
N VAL A 70 21.11 1.95 3.66
CA VAL A 70 21.42 3.33 3.34
C VAL A 70 20.12 4.11 3.21
N VAL A 71 20.09 5.32 3.76
CA VAL A 71 19.02 6.30 3.53
C VAL A 71 19.61 7.47 2.76
N LEU A 72 19.15 7.69 1.56
CA LEU A 72 19.41 8.85 0.75
C LEU A 72 18.35 9.90 1.05
N CYS A 73 18.69 10.97 1.75
CA CYS A 73 17.75 11.99 2.20
C CYS A 73 17.95 13.29 1.42
N ALA A 74 16.91 13.73 0.71
CA ALA A 74 16.85 15.07 0.14
C ALA A 74 15.85 15.91 0.97
N ASP A 75 16.40 16.84 1.74
CA ASP A 75 15.65 17.75 2.59
C ASP A 75 15.64 19.14 1.95
N SER A 76 14.52 19.51 1.34
CA SER A 76 14.42 20.73 0.53
C SER A 76 13.02 21.31 0.53
N LYS A 77 12.92 22.66 0.53
CA LYS A 77 11.64 23.38 0.46
C LYS A 77 10.81 23.05 -0.78
N GLU A 78 11.45 22.66 -1.88
CA GLU A 78 10.80 22.23 -3.10
C GLU A 78 10.05 20.91 -2.93
N LEU A 79 10.31 20.19 -1.85
CA LEU A 79 9.74 18.86 -1.53
C LEU A 79 8.76 18.89 -0.35
N VAL A 80 8.39 20.06 0.17
CA VAL A 80 7.45 20.25 1.28
C VAL A 80 6.13 19.49 1.06
N GLN A 81 5.57 19.60 -0.14
CA GLN A 81 4.38 18.91 -0.56
C GLN A 81 4.65 18.12 -1.83
N TYR A 82 3.93 17.02 -2.00
CA TYR A 82 4.07 16.26 -3.21
C TYR A 82 3.56 17.05 -4.42
N VAL A 83 4.47 17.32 -5.32
CA VAL A 83 4.21 17.74 -6.70
C VAL A 83 5.06 16.86 -7.60
N THR A 84 4.49 16.36 -8.68
CA THR A 84 5.13 15.33 -9.53
C THR A 84 6.51 15.75 -10.03
N GLU A 85 6.67 16.99 -10.53
CA GLU A 85 7.90 17.40 -11.19
C GLU A 85 9.11 17.53 -10.24
N PRO A 86 9.04 18.19 -9.07
CA PRO A 86 10.15 18.22 -8.12
C PRO A 86 10.59 16.82 -7.66
N TYR A 87 9.63 15.97 -7.31
CA TYR A 87 9.91 14.59 -6.89
C TYR A 87 10.52 13.76 -8.02
N ALA A 88 10.01 13.90 -9.24
CA ALA A 88 10.56 13.21 -10.40
C ALA A 88 11.98 13.67 -10.73
N GLN A 89 12.29 14.96 -10.60
CA GLN A 89 13.66 15.47 -10.79
C GLN A 89 14.61 14.87 -9.76
N ALA A 90 14.24 14.89 -8.48
CA ALA A 90 15.07 14.36 -7.41
C ALA A 90 15.39 12.87 -7.61
N ILE A 91 14.38 12.04 -7.88
CA ILE A 91 14.59 10.59 -8.06
C ILE A 91 15.37 10.32 -9.35
N THR A 92 15.10 11.05 -10.42
CA THR A 92 15.86 10.91 -11.68
C THR A 92 17.35 11.16 -11.47
N GLN A 93 17.72 12.21 -10.72
CA GLN A 93 19.12 12.47 -10.40
C GLN A 93 19.73 11.32 -9.59
N VAL A 94 19.02 10.83 -8.56
CA VAL A 94 19.47 9.67 -7.77
C VAL A 94 19.69 8.45 -8.66
N VAL A 95 18.76 8.14 -9.57
CA VAL A 95 18.88 6.97 -10.45
C VAL A 95 20.06 7.10 -11.41
N HIS A 96 20.27 8.26 -12.00
CA HIS A 96 21.41 8.48 -12.91
C HIS A 96 22.77 8.39 -12.21
N GLU A 97 22.86 8.91 -10.98
CA GLU A 97 24.11 8.91 -10.21
C GLU A 97 24.42 7.53 -9.57
N ARG A 98 23.39 6.86 -9.07
CA ARG A 98 23.56 5.67 -8.23
C ARG A 98 23.26 4.35 -8.95
N LYS A 99 22.57 4.40 -10.09
CA LYS A 99 22.26 3.24 -10.94
C LYS A 99 21.63 2.06 -10.18
N PRO A 100 20.44 2.24 -9.56
CA PRO A 100 19.75 1.15 -8.88
C PRO A 100 19.35 0.03 -9.85
N SER A 101 19.41 -1.23 -9.42
CA SER A 101 18.90 -2.36 -10.21
C SER A 101 17.38 -2.43 -10.16
N ILE A 102 16.80 -2.13 -9.00
CA ILE A 102 15.36 -2.20 -8.72
C ILE A 102 14.92 -0.91 -8.04
N VAL A 103 13.74 -0.39 -8.42
CA VAL A 103 13.06 0.72 -7.74
C VAL A 103 11.63 0.32 -7.40
N LEU A 104 11.29 0.31 -6.12
CA LEU A 104 9.97 -0.01 -5.61
C LEU A 104 9.25 1.26 -5.13
N ILE A 105 7.98 1.39 -5.49
CA ILE A 105 7.12 2.52 -5.17
C ILE A 105 5.77 1.97 -4.68
N GLY A 106 5.15 2.56 -3.65
CA GLY A 106 3.80 2.17 -3.24
C GLY A 106 2.75 2.54 -4.30
N ALA A 107 1.80 1.67 -4.61
CA ALA A 107 0.71 1.93 -5.55
C ALA A 107 -0.41 2.79 -4.93
N THR A 108 -0.04 3.83 -4.20
CA THR A 108 -0.90 4.89 -3.68
C THR A 108 -1.27 5.89 -4.78
N THR A 109 -2.09 6.89 -4.47
CA THR A 109 -2.34 8.00 -5.42
C THR A 109 -1.05 8.71 -5.84
N ILE A 110 -0.12 8.93 -4.90
CA ILE A 110 1.20 9.53 -5.19
C ILE A 110 2.03 8.58 -6.07
N GLY A 111 2.15 7.32 -5.69
CA GLY A 111 2.98 6.38 -6.46
C GLY A 111 2.44 6.06 -7.85
N ARG A 112 1.13 6.07 -8.03
CA ARG A 112 0.48 5.88 -9.35
C ARG A 112 0.66 7.08 -10.27
N ASP A 113 0.93 8.26 -9.73
CA ASP A 113 1.29 9.45 -10.48
C ASP A 113 2.81 9.49 -10.76
N LEU A 114 3.63 9.27 -9.73
CA LEU A 114 5.08 9.38 -9.80
C LEU A 114 5.75 8.25 -10.61
N GLY A 115 5.32 7.01 -10.38
CA GLY A 115 5.94 5.82 -11.00
C GLY A 115 5.96 5.87 -12.54
N PRO A 116 4.83 6.08 -13.23
CA PRO A 116 4.80 6.21 -14.69
C PRO A 116 5.61 7.41 -15.19
N ARG A 117 5.63 8.52 -14.45
CA ARG A 117 6.42 9.69 -14.80
C ARG A 117 7.92 9.38 -14.78
N LEU A 118 8.38 8.65 -13.75
CA LEU A 118 9.77 8.21 -13.64
C LEU A 118 10.13 7.20 -14.73
N SER A 119 9.30 6.18 -14.92
CA SER A 119 9.50 5.14 -15.93
C SER A 119 9.70 5.74 -17.32
N ALA A 120 8.85 6.69 -17.72
CA ALA A 120 8.97 7.38 -19.00
C ALA A 120 10.23 8.23 -19.09
N ARG A 121 10.63 8.93 -18.02
CA ARG A 121 11.82 9.78 -17.99
C ARG A 121 13.12 8.98 -17.99
N LEU A 122 13.10 7.78 -17.39
CA LEU A 122 14.26 6.88 -17.31
C LEU A 122 14.31 5.88 -18.47
N GLU A 123 13.34 5.96 -19.39
CA GLU A 123 13.22 5.06 -20.56
C GLU A 123 13.24 3.58 -20.16
N THR A 124 12.54 3.23 -19.07
CA THR A 124 12.45 1.86 -18.57
C THR A 124 11.02 1.40 -18.39
N GLY A 125 10.81 0.08 -18.17
CA GLY A 125 9.50 -0.49 -17.91
C GLY A 125 9.02 -0.27 -16.47
N LEU A 126 7.70 -0.18 -16.30
CA LEU A 126 7.03 -0.17 -15.00
C LEU A 126 5.91 -1.20 -14.97
N THR A 127 5.94 -2.10 -13.99
CA THR A 127 4.80 -2.97 -13.72
C THR A 127 3.97 -2.39 -12.58
N ALA A 128 2.71 -2.10 -12.86
CA ALA A 128 1.85 -1.38 -11.91
C ALA A 128 0.99 -2.31 -11.07
N ASP A 129 0.76 -1.93 -9.80
CA ASP A 129 -0.19 -2.57 -8.87
C ASP A 129 0.17 -4.04 -8.59
N CYS A 130 1.44 -4.31 -8.37
CA CYS A 130 1.94 -5.65 -8.07
C CYS A 130 1.49 -6.12 -6.69
N THR A 131 1.23 -7.41 -6.58
CA THR A 131 0.90 -8.11 -5.34
C THR A 131 1.95 -9.16 -4.95
N GLY A 132 2.86 -9.51 -5.85
CA GLY A 132 3.99 -10.40 -5.61
C GLY A 132 5.27 -9.88 -6.27
N LEU A 133 6.39 -10.05 -5.59
CA LEU A 133 7.73 -9.72 -6.07
C LEU A 133 8.70 -10.83 -5.67
N ASP A 134 9.47 -11.33 -6.62
CA ASP A 134 10.51 -12.33 -6.40
C ASP A 134 11.72 -12.08 -7.31
N ILE A 135 12.81 -12.79 -7.07
CA ILE A 135 14.00 -12.76 -7.93
C ILE A 135 14.09 -14.07 -8.70
N SER A 136 14.29 -13.98 -10.01
CA SER A 136 14.54 -15.15 -10.87
C SER A 136 15.96 -15.67 -10.73
N ASP A 137 16.22 -16.87 -11.27
CA ASP A 137 17.57 -17.45 -11.35
C ASP A 137 18.54 -16.56 -12.17
N ASP A 138 18.01 -15.79 -13.12
CA ASP A 138 18.76 -14.80 -13.92
C ASP A 138 18.97 -13.47 -13.19
N ARG A 139 18.58 -13.37 -11.91
CA ARG A 139 18.66 -12.16 -11.06
C ARG A 139 17.78 -11.01 -11.54
N ASP A 140 16.76 -11.29 -12.34
CA ASP A 140 15.75 -10.32 -12.73
C ASP A 140 14.58 -10.28 -11.74
N LEU A 141 13.95 -9.10 -11.57
CA LEU A 141 12.77 -8.93 -10.74
C LEU A 141 11.55 -9.55 -11.43
N LEU A 142 10.92 -10.51 -10.76
CA LEU A 142 9.62 -11.07 -11.14
C LEU A 142 8.51 -10.25 -10.50
N MET A 143 7.71 -9.59 -11.31
CA MET A 143 6.66 -8.67 -10.87
C MET A 143 5.29 -9.28 -11.16
N THR A 144 4.63 -9.82 -10.12
CA THR A 144 3.34 -10.49 -10.26
C THR A 144 2.20 -9.53 -9.89
N ARG A 145 1.20 -9.46 -10.76
CA ARG A 145 0.02 -8.63 -10.56
C ARG A 145 -1.26 -9.34 -11.00
N PRO A 146 -2.43 -9.01 -10.41
CA PRO A 146 -3.71 -9.45 -10.93
C PRO A 146 -4.00 -8.81 -12.30
N ALA A 147 -4.51 -9.61 -13.21
CA ALA A 147 -4.96 -9.20 -14.53
C ALA A 147 -6.41 -9.66 -14.76
N PHE A 148 -7.10 -9.08 -15.76
CA PHE A 148 -8.45 -9.44 -16.13
C PHE A 148 -9.44 -9.53 -14.96
N GLY A 149 -9.47 -8.49 -14.12
CA GLY A 149 -10.37 -8.42 -12.97
C GLY A 149 -10.01 -9.36 -11.80
N GLY A 150 -8.75 -9.83 -11.75
CA GLY A 150 -8.26 -10.73 -10.71
C GLY A 150 -8.34 -12.22 -11.02
N ASN A 151 -8.89 -12.58 -12.19
CA ASN A 151 -9.04 -14.00 -12.59
C ASN A 151 -7.72 -14.65 -13.04
N LEU A 152 -6.73 -13.86 -13.38
CA LEU A 152 -5.40 -14.31 -13.79
C LEU A 152 -4.32 -13.53 -13.05
N MET A 153 -3.23 -14.21 -12.76
CA MET A 153 -2.01 -13.58 -12.25
C MET A 153 -1.00 -13.51 -13.39
N ALA A 154 -0.51 -12.30 -13.68
CA ALA A 154 0.52 -12.08 -14.69
C ALA A 154 1.85 -11.78 -14.00
N THR A 155 2.88 -12.55 -14.34
CA THR A 155 4.26 -12.28 -13.90
C THR A 155 5.03 -11.63 -15.05
N ILE A 156 5.55 -10.45 -14.82
CA ILE A 156 6.19 -9.59 -15.82
C ILE A 156 7.66 -9.42 -15.43
N VAL A 157 8.53 -9.41 -16.42
CA VAL A 157 9.97 -9.21 -16.26
C VAL A 157 10.45 -8.12 -17.20
N CYS A 158 11.25 -7.18 -16.70
CA CYS A 158 11.92 -6.15 -17.50
C CYS A 158 13.39 -6.56 -17.72
N LYS A 159 13.66 -7.33 -18.79
CA LYS A 159 14.98 -7.93 -19.00
C LYS A 159 16.02 -6.94 -19.49
N ASP A 160 15.66 -5.98 -20.33
CA ASP A 160 16.61 -5.21 -21.14
C ASP A 160 16.90 -3.82 -20.60
N HIS A 161 16.08 -3.30 -19.68
CA HIS A 161 16.20 -1.96 -19.15
C HIS A 161 16.40 -1.97 -17.63
N ARG A 162 17.02 -0.92 -17.10
CA ARG A 162 17.25 -0.66 -15.68
C ARG A 162 16.94 0.82 -15.36
N PRO A 163 16.46 1.10 -14.14
CA PRO A 163 16.08 0.12 -13.11
C PRO A 163 14.82 -0.68 -13.51
N GLN A 164 14.65 -1.86 -12.94
CA GLN A 164 13.38 -2.59 -12.98
C GLN A 164 12.43 -1.91 -11.99
N MET A 165 11.29 -1.43 -12.45
CA MET A 165 10.40 -0.62 -11.63
C MET A 165 9.05 -1.30 -11.40
N SER A 166 8.57 -1.21 -10.18
CA SER A 166 7.25 -1.71 -9.79
C SER A 166 6.53 -0.70 -8.89
N THR A 167 5.22 -0.51 -9.12
CA THR A 167 4.37 -0.02 -8.05
C THR A 167 3.69 -1.20 -7.37
N VAL A 168 3.66 -1.19 -6.05
CA VAL A 168 3.20 -2.30 -5.21
C VAL A 168 1.97 -1.90 -4.43
N ARG A 169 0.94 -2.74 -4.47
CA ARG A 169 -0.32 -2.49 -3.76
C ARG A 169 -0.07 -2.38 -2.26
N PRO A 170 -0.57 -1.31 -1.60
CA PRO A 170 -0.49 -1.21 -0.14
C PRO A 170 -1.20 -2.38 0.55
N GLY A 171 -0.64 -2.84 1.67
CA GLY A 171 -1.22 -3.89 2.50
C GLY A 171 -0.93 -5.33 2.03
N VAL A 172 -0.24 -5.55 0.91
CA VAL A 172 0.10 -6.89 0.42
C VAL A 172 1.49 -7.38 0.84
N MET A 173 2.41 -6.46 1.14
CA MET A 173 3.74 -6.82 1.63
C MET A 173 3.78 -6.70 3.16
N ARG A 174 4.63 -7.51 3.80
CA ARG A 174 4.82 -7.47 5.25
C ARG A 174 5.98 -6.57 5.62
N ALA A 175 5.72 -5.63 6.52
CA ALA A 175 6.80 -4.93 7.21
C ALA A 175 7.58 -5.94 8.08
N LYS A 176 8.89 -5.75 8.18
CA LYS A 176 9.69 -6.47 9.19
C LYS A 176 9.47 -5.86 10.57
N GLU A 177 9.76 -6.62 11.60
CA GLU A 177 9.82 -6.08 12.94
C GLU A 177 10.89 -4.99 13.04
N LYS A 178 10.60 -3.96 13.80
CA LYS A 178 11.51 -2.84 14.00
C LYS A 178 12.70 -3.28 14.85
N ASP A 179 13.91 -3.16 14.31
CA ASP A 179 15.17 -3.40 15.04
C ASP A 179 15.85 -2.06 15.31
N GLU A 180 15.70 -1.56 16.52
CA GLU A 180 16.27 -0.26 16.93
C GLU A 180 17.81 -0.28 17.05
N ASN A 181 18.43 -1.46 17.07
CA ASN A 181 19.88 -1.62 17.12
C ASN A 181 20.52 -1.70 15.73
N ARG A 182 19.71 -1.77 14.67
CA ARG A 182 20.22 -1.85 13.31
C ARG A 182 21.03 -0.61 12.96
N GLN A 183 22.21 -0.83 12.38
CA GLN A 183 23.09 0.21 11.90
C GLN A 183 22.93 0.39 10.38
N GLY A 184 23.01 1.61 9.93
CA GLY A 184 22.97 1.99 8.52
C GLY A 184 23.62 3.35 8.30
N THR A 185 23.63 3.79 7.06
CA THR A 185 24.24 5.07 6.66
C THR A 185 23.16 6.04 6.21
N VAL A 186 23.25 7.29 6.63
CA VAL A 186 22.41 8.39 6.14
C VAL A 186 23.27 9.31 5.29
N GLU A 187 22.88 9.51 4.03
CA GLU A 187 23.53 10.43 3.11
C GLU A 187 22.56 11.57 2.77
N MET A 188 23.00 12.81 3.05
CA MET A 188 22.23 13.98 2.64
C MET A 188 22.53 14.31 1.18
N LEU A 189 21.46 14.40 0.38
CA LEU A 189 21.54 14.71 -1.04
C LEU A 189 21.34 16.20 -1.29
N ASN A 190 22.13 16.75 -2.21
CA ASN A 190 21.90 18.08 -2.75
C ASN A 190 21.30 17.95 -4.15
N ILE A 191 19.99 18.14 -4.26
CA ILE A 191 19.28 18.02 -5.54
C ILE A 191 19.34 19.34 -6.30
N ASN A 192 19.73 19.28 -7.55
CA ASN A 192 19.73 20.43 -8.44
C ASN A 192 18.39 20.53 -9.18
N PHE A 193 17.48 21.41 -8.71
CA PHE A 193 16.16 21.58 -9.29
C PHE A 193 16.15 22.56 -10.47
N ASP A 194 15.67 22.08 -11.61
CA ASP A 194 15.29 22.96 -12.73
C ASP A 194 13.89 23.54 -12.49
N LYS A 195 13.82 24.66 -11.81
CA LYS A 195 12.56 25.34 -11.44
C LYS A 195 11.76 25.83 -12.66
N SER A 196 12.38 25.97 -13.82
CA SER A 196 11.68 26.36 -15.06
C SER A 196 10.64 25.33 -15.51
N LYS A 197 10.80 24.07 -15.07
CA LYS A 197 9.89 22.96 -15.34
C LYS A 197 8.77 22.83 -14.31
N PHE A 198 8.76 23.61 -13.25
CA PHE A 198 7.69 23.62 -12.26
C PHE A 198 6.45 24.32 -12.81
N LYS A 199 5.52 23.55 -13.39
CA LYS A 199 4.30 24.08 -14.01
C LYS A 199 3.11 24.15 -13.06
N VAL A 200 3.21 23.55 -11.89
CA VAL A 200 2.18 23.47 -10.87
C VAL A 200 2.72 24.05 -9.57
N LYS A 201 1.87 24.82 -8.87
CA LYS A 201 2.13 25.34 -7.54
C LYS A 201 0.94 25.00 -6.66
N VAL A 202 1.19 24.39 -5.50
CA VAL A 202 0.16 24.21 -4.47
C VAL A 202 -0.12 25.58 -3.85
N LEU A 203 -1.38 26.02 -3.91
CA LEU A 203 -1.81 27.28 -3.32
C LEU A 203 -2.27 27.09 -1.89
N GLU A 204 -3.06 26.04 -1.66
CA GLU A 204 -3.66 25.73 -0.38
C GLU A 204 -3.88 24.21 -0.25
N THR A 205 -3.72 23.68 0.95
CA THR A 205 -4.09 22.32 1.30
C THR A 205 -5.19 22.38 2.36
N VAL A 206 -6.41 22.01 1.96
CA VAL A 206 -7.56 21.94 2.89
C VAL A 206 -7.62 20.52 3.44
N LYS A 207 -7.39 20.38 4.73
CA LYS A 207 -7.49 19.08 5.42
C LYS A 207 -8.86 18.96 6.07
N GLU A 208 -9.58 17.91 5.70
CA GLU A 208 -10.79 17.53 6.41
C GLU A 208 -10.39 16.96 7.79
N GLN A 209 -10.96 17.52 8.87
CA GLN A 209 -10.75 16.95 10.21
C GLN A 209 -11.50 15.62 10.30
N LYS A 210 -10.82 14.52 10.07
CA LYS A 210 -11.38 13.18 10.23
C LYS A 210 -11.22 12.72 11.67
N ASN A 211 -12.34 12.62 12.37
CA ASN A 211 -12.40 12.06 13.73
C ASN A 211 -12.32 10.51 13.75
N LYS A 212 -12.10 9.87 12.61
CA LYS A 212 -12.07 8.39 12.48
C LYS A 212 -10.70 7.92 11.98
N ILE A 213 -10.23 6.83 12.57
CA ILE A 213 -8.99 6.15 12.15
C ILE A 213 -9.11 5.72 10.68
N ASP A 214 -8.01 5.77 9.93
CA ASP A 214 -7.96 5.22 8.57
C ASP A 214 -8.17 3.69 8.62
N ILE A 215 -9.10 3.19 7.81
CA ILE A 215 -9.41 1.75 7.82
C ILE A 215 -8.22 0.87 7.42
N THR A 216 -7.21 1.41 6.76
CA THR A 216 -5.97 0.68 6.43
C THR A 216 -5.09 0.40 7.66
N GLU A 217 -5.29 1.17 8.74
CA GLU A 217 -4.54 1.04 10.00
C GLU A 217 -5.31 0.27 11.07
N ALA A 218 -6.60 -0.02 10.81
CA ALA A 218 -7.46 -0.69 11.76
C ALA A 218 -7.04 -2.15 11.96
N LYS A 219 -6.89 -2.57 13.22
CA LYS A 219 -6.61 -3.97 13.59
C LYS A 219 -7.84 -4.87 13.45
N VAL A 220 -9.02 -4.31 13.64
CA VAL A 220 -10.30 -5.01 13.50
C VAL A 220 -11.21 -4.16 12.63
N LEU A 221 -11.81 -4.78 11.61
CA LEU A 221 -12.78 -4.13 10.72
C LEU A 221 -14.12 -4.86 10.73
N VAL A 222 -15.20 -4.07 10.83
CA VAL A 222 -16.57 -4.54 10.64
C VAL A 222 -17.08 -3.94 9.33
N SER A 223 -17.14 -4.76 8.28
CA SER A 223 -17.48 -4.31 6.93
C SER A 223 -18.90 -4.69 6.54
N GLY A 224 -19.67 -3.71 6.06
CA GLY A 224 -21.06 -3.90 5.65
C GLY A 224 -21.23 -3.95 4.13
N GLY A 225 -22.00 -4.93 3.63
CA GLY A 225 -22.44 -5.02 2.25
C GLY A 225 -23.94 -4.75 2.09
N ARG A 226 -24.47 -5.02 0.89
CA ARG A 226 -25.91 -4.85 0.57
C ARG A 226 -26.85 -5.59 1.51
N GLY A 227 -26.40 -6.71 2.12
CA GLY A 227 -27.19 -7.46 3.09
C GLY A 227 -27.48 -6.71 4.40
N VAL A 228 -26.71 -5.69 4.73
CA VAL A 228 -26.94 -4.78 5.86
C VAL A 228 -28.14 -3.86 5.60
N GLY A 229 -28.31 -3.43 4.37
CA GLY A 229 -29.47 -2.70 3.89
C GLY A 229 -29.28 -1.17 3.89
N ASN A 230 -29.49 -0.53 5.03
CA ASN A 230 -29.57 0.92 5.13
C ASN A 230 -28.74 1.49 6.29
N ALA A 231 -28.90 2.78 6.57
CA ALA A 231 -28.19 3.47 7.65
C ALA A 231 -28.45 2.85 9.04
N GLU A 232 -29.66 2.35 9.31
CA GLU A 232 -29.96 1.67 10.60
C GLU A 232 -29.15 0.37 10.76
N GLY A 233 -28.98 -0.38 9.65
CA GLY A 233 -28.14 -1.57 9.65
C GLY A 233 -26.68 -1.20 9.93
N PHE A 234 -26.17 -0.10 9.36
CA PHE A 234 -24.81 0.38 9.66
C PHE A 234 -24.68 0.89 11.10
N ALA A 235 -25.71 1.51 11.68
CA ALA A 235 -25.72 1.86 13.11
C ALA A 235 -25.59 0.62 14.01
N ALA A 236 -26.17 -0.54 13.61
CA ALA A 236 -25.95 -1.81 14.30
C ALA A 236 -24.50 -2.32 14.16
N LEU A 237 -23.89 -2.14 12.99
CA LEU A 237 -22.46 -2.46 12.80
C LEU A 237 -21.54 -1.54 13.62
N GLU A 238 -21.87 -0.27 13.77
CA GLU A 238 -21.13 0.67 14.62
C GLU A 238 -21.17 0.26 16.10
N LYS A 239 -22.32 -0.25 16.59
CA LYS A 239 -22.43 -0.80 17.94
C LYS A 239 -21.52 -2.03 18.12
N LEU A 240 -21.54 -2.95 17.14
CA LEU A 240 -20.64 -4.12 17.15
C LEU A 240 -19.17 -3.68 17.14
N ALA A 241 -18.82 -2.76 16.26
CA ALA A 241 -17.47 -2.22 16.16
C ALA A 241 -17.02 -1.56 17.48
N GLY A 242 -17.89 -0.80 18.12
CA GLY A 242 -17.62 -0.19 19.42
C GLY A 242 -17.28 -1.21 20.53
N THR A 243 -17.91 -2.39 20.54
CA THR A 243 -17.58 -3.44 21.52
C THR A 243 -16.21 -4.06 21.30
N LEU A 244 -15.70 -3.99 20.05
CA LEU A 244 -14.44 -4.60 19.63
C LEU A 244 -13.29 -3.56 19.48
N LYS A 245 -13.58 -2.29 19.73
CA LYS A 245 -12.66 -1.17 19.37
C LYS A 245 -12.24 -1.24 17.89
N ALA A 246 -13.19 -1.59 17.04
CA ALA A 246 -13.03 -1.79 15.61
C ALA A 246 -13.49 -0.55 14.83
N GLU A 247 -13.04 -0.44 13.58
CA GLU A 247 -13.54 0.54 12.61
C GLU A 247 -14.61 -0.09 11.71
N VAL A 248 -15.54 0.76 11.24
CA VAL A 248 -16.56 0.32 10.28
C VAL A 248 -16.11 0.66 8.87
N SER A 249 -16.26 -0.28 7.96
CA SER A 249 -16.01 -0.14 6.52
C SER A 249 -17.18 -0.68 5.69
N SER A 250 -17.09 -0.57 4.38
CA SER A 250 -18.17 -1.05 3.51
C SER A 250 -17.68 -1.54 2.15
N SER A 251 -18.54 -2.30 1.48
CA SER A 251 -18.36 -2.61 0.06
C SER A 251 -18.74 -1.40 -0.82
N ARG A 252 -18.22 -1.37 -2.06
CA ARG A 252 -18.54 -0.34 -3.06
C ARG A 252 -20.04 -0.10 -3.22
N ALA A 253 -20.85 -1.14 -3.19
CA ALA A 253 -22.30 -1.00 -3.36
C ALA A 253 -22.95 -0.09 -2.31
N MET A 254 -22.38 0.04 -1.12
CA MET A 254 -22.89 0.92 -0.06
C MET A 254 -22.44 2.38 -0.26
N VAL A 255 -21.29 2.56 -0.89
CA VAL A 255 -20.81 3.90 -1.29
C VAL A 255 -21.59 4.41 -2.50
N ASP A 256 -21.80 3.59 -3.52
CA ASP A 256 -22.61 3.93 -4.69
C ASP A 256 -24.08 4.25 -4.30
N ALA A 257 -24.58 3.64 -3.23
CA ALA A 257 -25.91 3.93 -2.64
C ALA A 257 -25.92 5.20 -1.75
N GLY A 258 -24.81 5.89 -1.54
CA GLY A 258 -24.71 7.09 -0.70
C GLY A 258 -24.84 6.83 0.81
N ILE A 259 -24.77 5.56 1.26
CA ILE A 259 -24.91 5.17 2.67
C ILE A 259 -23.58 5.32 3.43
N MET A 260 -22.47 5.02 2.75
CA MET A 260 -21.13 5.13 3.34
C MET A 260 -20.24 6.03 2.48
N PRO A 261 -19.30 6.78 3.09
CA PRO A 261 -18.38 7.62 2.35
C PRO A 261 -17.29 6.77 1.68
N HIS A 262 -16.70 7.28 0.60
CA HIS A 262 -15.71 6.57 -0.22
C HIS A 262 -14.44 6.16 0.55
N ASP A 263 -14.04 6.94 1.56
CA ASP A 263 -12.87 6.64 2.40
C ASP A 263 -13.05 5.41 3.31
N ARG A 264 -14.26 4.88 3.38
CA ARG A 264 -14.62 3.62 4.07
C ARG A 264 -14.81 2.45 3.10
N GLN A 265 -14.59 2.66 1.81
CA GLN A 265 -14.73 1.60 0.81
C GLN A 265 -13.55 0.65 0.85
N VAL A 266 -13.84 -0.67 0.97
CA VAL A 266 -12.86 -1.74 0.82
C VAL A 266 -13.01 -2.40 -0.56
N GLY A 267 -11.90 -2.64 -1.25
CA GLY A 267 -11.85 -3.30 -2.54
C GLY A 267 -10.85 -2.69 -3.50
N GLN A 268 -10.77 -3.23 -4.69
CA GLN A 268 -9.81 -2.84 -5.74
C GLN A 268 -9.83 -1.33 -6.08
N THR A 269 -11.01 -0.70 -6.08
CA THR A 269 -11.18 0.73 -6.37
C THR A 269 -11.31 1.58 -5.11
N GLY A 270 -11.26 0.97 -3.94
CA GLY A 270 -11.24 1.60 -2.63
C GLY A 270 -9.90 1.40 -1.95
N LYS A 271 -9.96 1.08 -0.66
CA LYS A 271 -8.77 0.78 0.15
C LYS A 271 -8.54 -0.73 0.22
N THR A 272 -7.27 -1.13 0.17
CA THR A 272 -6.83 -2.46 0.52
C THR A 272 -6.50 -2.45 2.01
N VAL A 273 -7.06 -3.41 2.75
CA VAL A 273 -6.95 -3.54 4.20
C VAL A 273 -6.44 -4.93 4.57
N ARG A 274 -5.71 -5.00 5.67
CA ARG A 274 -5.19 -6.25 6.22
C ARG A 274 -5.28 -6.23 7.76
N PRO A 275 -6.51 -6.23 8.31
CA PRO A 275 -6.71 -6.30 9.75
C PRO A 275 -6.40 -7.70 10.28
N ASN A 276 -6.16 -7.81 11.59
CA ASN A 276 -6.10 -9.10 12.27
C ASN A 276 -7.46 -9.82 12.24
N LEU A 277 -8.57 -9.05 12.19
CA LEU A 277 -9.92 -9.61 12.13
C LEU A 277 -10.81 -8.77 11.21
N TYR A 278 -11.41 -9.43 10.21
CA TYR A 278 -12.32 -8.82 9.26
C TYR A 278 -13.70 -9.47 9.36
N PHE A 279 -14.72 -8.69 9.70
CA PHE A 279 -16.11 -9.12 9.67
C PHE A 279 -16.75 -8.72 8.34
N ALA A 280 -17.11 -9.68 7.50
CA ALA A 280 -17.82 -9.47 6.23
C ALA A 280 -19.34 -9.66 6.44
N MET A 281 -20.03 -8.57 6.76
CA MET A 281 -21.46 -8.58 7.12
C MET A 281 -22.34 -8.30 5.90
N GLY A 282 -23.01 -9.32 5.37
CA GLY A 282 -23.89 -9.20 4.21
C GLY A 282 -23.16 -8.81 2.91
N ILE A 283 -21.91 -9.19 2.80
CA ILE A 283 -21.06 -9.00 1.62
C ILE A 283 -21.11 -10.27 0.78
N SER A 284 -21.28 -10.12 -0.54
CA SER A 284 -21.35 -11.25 -1.47
C SER A 284 -20.02 -11.90 -1.76
N GLY A 285 -18.91 -11.14 -1.72
CA GLY A 285 -17.58 -11.64 -2.09
C GLY A 285 -17.28 -11.51 -3.57
N ALA A 286 -17.67 -10.39 -4.20
CA ALA A 286 -17.21 -10.06 -5.54
C ALA A 286 -15.68 -9.95 -5.56
N ILE A 287 -15.04 -10.41 -6.64
CA ILE A 287 -13.56 -10.45 -6.79
C ILE A 287 -12.92 -9.11 -6.47
N GLN A 288 -13.56 -8.01 -6.89
CA GLN A 288 -13.07 -6.65 -6.64
C GLN A 288 -13.09 -6.28 -5.15
N HIS A 289 -14.00 -6.87 -4.35
CA HIS A 289 -14.01 -6.68 -2.90
C HIS A 289 -12.97 -7.56 -2.23
N LEU A 290 -12.90 -8.85 -2.64
CA LEU A 290 -11.93 -9.80 -2.11
C LEU A 290 -10.50 -9.29 -2.28
N ALA A 291 -10.16 -8.74 -3.45
CA ALA A 291 -8.84 -8.13 -3.71
C ALA A 291 -8.43 -7.02 -2.72
N GLY A 292 -9.37 -6.49 -1.94
CA GLY A 292 -9.11 -5.47 -0.92
C GLY A 292 -9.05 -6.01 0.51
N MET A 293 -9.36 -7.32 0.77
CA MET A 293 -9.45 -7.81 2.16
C MET A 293 -9.05 -9.27 2.37
N GLU A 294 -8.85 -10.05 1.31
CA GLU A 294 -8.57 -11.49 1.40
C GLU A 294 -7.28 -11.83 2.16
N GLU A 295 -6.34 -10.88 2.26
CA GLU A 295 -5.11 -11.02 3.04
C GLU A 295 -5.28 -10.72 4.54
N SER A 296 -6.51 -10.52 5.04
CA SER A 296 -6.78 -10.38 6.48
C SER A 296 -6.36 -11.64 7.24
N ASP A 297 -5.87 -11.50 8.49
CA ASP A 297 -5.37 -12.64 9.25
C ASP A 297 -6.48 -13.62 9.64
N PHE A 298 -7.73 -13.14 9.87
CA PHE A 298 -8.92 -13.95 10.13
C PHE A 298 -10.18 -13.29 9.58
N ILE A 299 -10.98 -14.03 8.84
CA ILE A 299 -12.20 -13.51 8.17
C ILE A 299 -13.43 -14.24 8.70
N ILE A 300 -14.38 -13.47 9.26
CA ILE A 300 -15.70 -13.96 9.66
C ILE A 300 -16.74 -13.43 8.68
N ALA A 301 -17.44 -14.29 7.98
CA ALA A 301 -18.47 -13.91 7.02
C ALA A 301 -19.88 -14.29 7.49
N VAL A 302 -20.81 -13.36 7.31
CA VAL A 302 -22.25 -13.58 7.53
C VAL A 302 -23.01 -13.25 6.25
N ASN A 303 -23.70 -14.23 5.69
CA ASN A 303 -24.52 -14.04 4.48
C ASN A 303 -25.73 -14.99 4.52
N LYS A 304 -26.88 -14.54 3.99
CA LYS A 304 -28.08 -15.39 3.82
C LYS A 304 -27.88 -16.47 2.77
N ASP A 305 -27.14 -16.15 1.72
CA ASP A 305 -26.85 -17.06 0.62
C ASP A 305 -25.64 -17.94 0.98
N LYS A 306 -25.91 -19.23 1.21
CA LYS A 306 -24.87 -20.21 1.54
C LYS A 306 -23.84 -20.44 0.42
N TYR A 307 -24.15 -20.00 -0.80
CA TYR A 307 -23.26 -20.09 -1.97
C TYR A 307 -22.53 -18.78 -2.25
N ALA A 308 -22.67 -17.77 -1.41
CA ALA A 308 -21.99 -16.50 -1.60
C ALA A 308 -20.47 -16.71 -1.65
N PRO A 309 -19.76 -16.17 -2.67
CA PRO A 309 -18.32 -16.34 -2.85
C PRO A 309 -17.48 -15.90 -1.65
N ILE A 310 -18.00 -15.03 -0.78
CA ILE A 310 -17.30 -14.60 0.43
C ILE A 310 -16.93 -15.79 1.34
N PHE A 311 -17.71 -16.86 1.32
CA PHE A 311 -17.43 -18.06 2.12
C PHE A 311 -16.22 -18.85 1.63
N ASN A 312 -15.75 -18.62 0.40
CA ASN A 312 -14.56 -19.28 -0.14
C ASN A 312 -13.27 -18.75 0.51
N VAL A 313 -13.30 -17.54 1.06
CA VAL A 313 -12.13 -16.89 1.70
C VAL A 313 -12.34 -16.71 3.21
N ALA A 314 -13.51 -17.04 3.75
CA ALA A 314 -13.82 -16.91 5.16
C ALA A 314 -13.25 -18.09 5.97
N ASP A 315 -12.58 -17.79 7.09
CA ASP A 315 -12.16 -18.80 8.08
C ASP A 315 -13.35 -19.29 8.89
N LEU A 316 -14.34 -18.41 9.13
CA LEU A 316 -15.59 -18.76 9.80
C LEU A 316 -16.78 -18.18 9.03
N GLY A 317 -17.67 -19.05 8.57
CA GLY A 317 -18.88 -18.67 7.85
C GLY A 317 -20.16 -18.91 8.68
N ILE A 318 -21.04 -17.92 8.72
CA ILE A 318 -22.37 -17.99 9.33
C ILE A 318 -23.41 -17.77 8.23
N VAL A 319 -24.16 -18.83 7.90
CA VAL A 319 -25.31 -18.71 6.98
C VAL A 319 -26.50 -18.17 7.77
N GLY A 320 -26.83 -16.89 7.57
CA GLY A 320 -27.88 -16.24 8.33
C GLY A 320 -28.15 -14.79 7.91
N ASP A 321 -29.20 -14.22 8.51
CA ASP A 321 -29.56 -12.82 8.31
C ASP A 321 -28.69 -11.93 9.20
N VAL A 322 -27.91 -11.04 8.59
CA VAL A 322 -27.08 -10.05 9.28
C VAL A 322 -27.89 -9.26 10.33
N LYS A 323 -29.13 -8.89 10.00
CA LYS A 323 -30.03 -8.14 10.91
C LYS A 323 -30.36 -8.91 12.19
N LYS A 324 -30.28 -10.24 12.16
CA LYS A 324 -30.48 -11.11 13.33
C LYS A 324 -29.17 -11.47 14.02
N VAL A 325 -28.14 -11.74 13.22
CA VAL A 325 -26.84 -12.20 13.74
C VAL A 325 -26.07 -11.07 14.45
N VAL A 326 -26.05 -9.85 13.87
CA VAL A 326 -25.27 -8.74 14.43
C VAL A 326 -25.69 -8.35 15.85
N PRO A 327 -26.99 -8.20 16.20
CA PRO A 327 -27.39 -7.89 17.57
C PRO A 327 -26.98 -8.96 18.57
N LEU A 328 -27.16 -10.25 18.22
CA LEU A 328 -26.77 -11.37 19.06
C LEU A 328 -25.26 -11.44 19.27
N LEU A 329 -24.49 -11.19 18.21
CA LEU A 329 -23.05 -11.17 18.28
C LEU A 329 -22.56 -10.03 19.18
N THR A 330 -23.16 -8.84 19.04
CA THR A 330 -22.85 -7.67 19.86
C THR A 330 -23.09 -7.95 21.34
N GLU A 331 -24.23 -8.53 21.67
CA GLU A 331 -24.59 -8.89 23.06
C GLU A 331 -23.58 -9.90 23.66
N ARG A 332 -23.26 -10.95 22.91
CA ARG A 332 -22.32 -11.99 23.36
C ARG A 332 -20.92 -11.45 23.58
N LEU A 333 -20.42 -10.67 22.64
CA LEU A 333 -19.08 -10.07 22.74
C LEU A 333 -19.00 -9.03 23.86
N ALA A 334 -20.04 -8.20 24.05
CA ALA A 334 -20.09 -7.27 25.16
C ALA A 334 -20.08 -7.96 26.54
N ALA A 335 -20.63 -9.17 26.63
CA ALA A 335 -20.58 -9.97 27.86
C ALA A 335 -19.17 -10.55 28.13
N LEU A 336 -18.39 -10.83 27.08
CA LEU A 336 -17.02 -11.35 27.19
C LEU A 336 -15.99 -10.25 27.52
N THR A 337 -16.20 -9.05 27.01
CA THR A 337 -15.27 -7.89 27.21
C THR A 337 -15.43 -7.23 28.58
N LYS A 338 -16.47 -7.58 29.33
CA LYS A 338 -16.69 -7.09 30.73
C LYS A 338 -16.03 -7.96 31.80
N LYS A 339 -15.38 -9.04 31.42
CA LYS A 339 -14.55 -9.88 32.31
C LYS A 339 -13.09 -9.53 32.14
#